data_b3e8f334048483e7946d70ec23982607
#
_entry.id   b3e8f334048483e7946d70ec23982607
#
_cell.length_a   1.000
_cell.length_b   1.000
_cell.length_c   1.000
_cell.angle_alpha   90.00
_cell.angle_beta   90.00
_cell.angle_gamma   90.00
#
_symmetry.space_group_name_H-M   'P 1'
#
loop_
_entity.id
_entity.type
_entity.pdbx_description
1 polymer ?
#
loop_
_entity_poly.entity_id
_entity_poly.type
_entity_poly.pdbx_seq_one_letter_code
_entity_poly.pdbx_strand_id
1 'polypeptide(L)'
;IGYTGKVTTERLEELKQVNDDYELNDVVGRTGIESSMELELKGQKGSQTAYVDNVGRILTITDEVQPVAGNDIWLTLDLNLQKAIYNILERQLAGVLLKTIVNKEADEIVYTDSSNIKLPIKDAYFQLINNNVLSLEQFASDEASDVERQINAKYLNARARIENDIRSELLSGNATLMRDLSEEMQAYMIYIYTYLSSDEAGVIIKDSIDTKSAEYQAWKNNAISLRDYLYYGIASNWIDTTKLNITSKYSNADDVFSALVDYVFQNLADDTEFTKKIYRYLINNNVVSGKELCLALYSQNVLAYDEAEVNRLRASGDDYAFEFLMNKIRNIEITPAQLALDPCTASCVVTNVRTGEVMALVTYPSYDNNRISDPEYFAQLNADQSLPLRNNATQTLKAPGSTFKPITAIAGLEEGAIRIDETINCTGEYEEANPPIKCWKYPGFHGPLNVIGGIENSCNYFFSELAHRLSLDADGNYNPDK
;
A
#
# COMPACT_ATOMS: atom_id res chain seq x y z
N ILE A 1 -1.20 -9.33 18.35
CA ILE A 1 -0.70 -9.04 19.71
C ILE A 1 -0.07 -7.64 19.75
N GLY A 2 0.68 -7.25 18.78
CA GLY A 2 1.46 -6.01 18.72
C GLY A 2 2.96 -6.28 18.87
N TYR A 3 3.72 -5.22 18.98
CA TYR A 3 5.18 -5.29 19.16
C TYR A 3 5.67 -4.18 20.08
N THR A 4 6.87 -4.40 20.61
CA THR A 4 7.56 -3.45 21.47
C THR A 4 8.65 -2.70 20.71
N GLY A 5 9.07 -1.56 21.23
CA GLY A 5 10.19 -0.79 20.66
C GLY A 5 10.61 0.34 21.61
N LYS A 6 11.69 1.03 21.28
CA LYS A 6 12.16 2.16 22.10
C LYS A 6 11.05 3.22 22.20
N VAL A 7 10.91 3.80 23.39
CA VAL A 7 9.94 4.86 23.65
C VAL A 7 10.27 6.11 22.80
N THR A 8 9.23 6.76 22.22
CA THR A 8 9.40 8.10 21.61
C THR A 8 9.26 9.18 22.66
N THR A 9 9.72 10.39 22.35
CA THR A 9 9.63 11.53 23.28
C THR A 9 8.18 11.81 23.68
N GLU A 10 7.25 11.81 22.72
CA GLU A 10 5.82 12.04 22.95
C GLU A 10 5.22 10.96 23.84
N ARG A 11 5.54 9.69 23.54
CA ARG A 11 5.03 8.54 24.32
C ARG A 11 5.63 8.52 25.74
N LEU A 12 6.87 8.95 25.89
CA LEU A 12 7.52 9.08 27.20
C LEU A 12 6.80 10.10 28.08
N GLU A 13 6.41 11.25 27.53
CA GLU A 13 5.67 12.27 28.25
C GLU A 13 4.31 11.75 28.72
N GLU A 14 3.58 11.01 27.89
CA GLU A 14 2.32 10.37 28.27
C GLU A 14 2.52 9.34 29.39
N LEU A 15 3.49 8.45 29.24
CA LEU A 15 3.75 7.39 30.22
C LEU A 15 4.23 7.93 31.55
N LYS A 16 5.02 9.00 31.57
CA LYS A 16 5.47 9.68 32.79
C LYS A 16 4.34 10.33 33.60
N GLN A 17 3.21 10.66 32.97
CA GLN A 17 2.04 11.14 33.70
C GLN A 17 1.42 10.06 34.60
N VAL A 18 1.66 8.78 34.28
CA VAL A 18 1.12 7.64 35.00
C VAL A 18 2.17 6.96 35.87
N ASN A 19 3.41 6.92 35.44
CA ASN A 19 4.53 6.30 36.15
C ASN A 19 5.84 7.01 35.81
N ASP A 20 6.49 7.61 36.81
CA ASP A 20 7.73 8.39 36.66
C ASP A 20 8.97 7.52 36.34
N ASP A 21 8.89 6.19 36.48
CA ASP A 21 10.01 5.27 36.24
C ASP A 21 10.40 5.07 34.77
N TYR A 22 9.63 5.67 33.84
CA TYR A 22 9.95 5.60 32.40
C TYR A 22 11.11 6.52 32.02
N GLU A 23 12.02 5.98 31.19
CA GLU A 23 13.19 6.68 30.68
C GLU A 23 13.29 6.58 29.14
N LEU A 24 14.05 7.47 28.51
CA LEU A 24 14.18 7.57 27.05
C LEU A 24 14.71 6.28 26.38
N ASN A 25 15.41 5.44 27.11
CA ASN A 25 15.96 4.17 26.59
C ASN A 25 15.05 2.95 26.83
N ASP A 26 13.91 3.15 27.46
CA ASP A 26 12.97 2.06 27.75
C ASP A 26 12.39 1.48 26.47
N VAL A 27 12.18 0.17 26.49
CA VAL A 27 11.39 -0.54 25.49
C VAL A 27 9.97 -0.65 26.01
N VAL A 28 9.03 -0.16 25.21
CA VAL A 28 7.60 -0.10 25.55
C VAL A 28 6.75 -0.70 24.43
N GLY A 29 5.52 -1.06 24.73
CA GLY A 29 4.55 -1.49 23.73
C GLY A 29 4.25 -0.36 22.74
N ARG A 30 4.42 -0.64 21.44
CA ARG A 30 4.19 0.30 20.34
C ARG A 30 2.79 0.16 19.75
N THR A 31 2.30 -1.05 19.65
CA THR A 31 0.99 -1.36 19.05
C THR A 31 0.30 -2.51 19.77
N GLY A 32 -1.01 -2.67 19.51
CA GLY A 32 -1.82 -3.81 19.98
C GLY A 32 -1.86 -3.96 21.50
N ILE A 33 -1.90 -5.20 21.96
CA ILE A 33 -1.95 -5.56 23.39
C ILE A 33 -0.70 -5.07 24.13
N GLU A 34 0.46 -5.16 23.49
CA GLU A 34 1.72 -4.65 24.08
C GLU A 34 1.58 -3.17 24.47
N SER A 35 0.95 -2.35 23.63
CA SER A 35 0.74 -0.93 23.92
C SER A 35 -0.42 -0.68 24.89
N SER A 36 -1.54 -1.40 24.74
CA SER A 36 -2.73 -1.15 25.56
C SER A 36 -2.60 -1.67 26.98
N MET A 37 -1.75 -2.68 27.18
CA MET A 37 -1.49 -3.32 28.48
C MET A 37 -0.05 -3.05 28.97
N GLU A 38 0.57 -2.00 28.47
CA GLU A 38 1.95 -1.62 28.83
C GLU A 38 2.18 -1.58 30.35
N LEU A 39 1.25 -0.97 31.11
CA LEU A 39 1.39 -0.83 32.56
C LEU A 39 1.31 -2.15 33.32
N GLU A 40 0.58 -3.13 32.78
CA GLU A 40 0.47 -4.47 33.36
C GLU A 40 1.67 -5.35 33.00
N LEU A 41 2.14 -5.21 31.74
CA LEU A 41 3.27 -5.98 31.23
C LEU A 41 4.62 -5.45 31.72
N LYS A 42 4.72 -4.15 32.01
CA LYS A 42 5.93 -3.53 32.54
C LYS A 42 6.21 -4.06 33.94
N GLY A 43 7.38 -4.64 34.13
CA GLY A 43 7.88 -4.99 35.45
C GLY A 43 8.40 -3.77 36.23
N GLN A 44 9.11 -4.03 37.31
CA GLN A 44 9.85 -3.02 38.06
C GLN A 44 11.34 -3.13 37.71
N LYS A 45 11.97 -2.00 37.45
CA LYS A 45 13.39 -1.96 37.13
C LYS A 45 14.22 -2.37 38.34
N GLY A 46 15.20 -3.21 38.14
CA GLY A 46 16.27 -3.40 39.11
C GLY A 46 17.28 -2.26 39.03
N SER A 47 17.99 -2.00 40.10
CA SER A 47 19.06 -1.02 40.17
C SER A 47 20.23 -1.53 40.99
N GLN A 48 21.43 -1.03 40.70
CA GLN A 48 22.62 -1.25 41.50
C GLN A 48 23.54 -0.03 41.44
N THR A 49 24.22 0.24 42.54
CA THR A 49 25.23 1.29 42.59
C THR A 49 26.58 0.63 42.39
N ALA A 50 27.26 0.95 41.25
CA ALA A 50 28.62 0.46 40.98
C ALA A 50 29.65 1.54 41.23
N TYR A 51 30.59 1.31 42.15
CA TYR A 51 31.76 2.15 42.34
C TYR A 51 32.85 1.70 41.37
N VAL A 52 33.36 2.63 40.58
CA VAL A 52 34.34 2.34 39.53
C VAL A 52 35.66 3.11 39.80
N ASP A 53 36.77 2.57 39.30
CA ASP A 53 38.04 3.28 39.28
C ASP A 53 38.10 4.34 38.17
N ASN A 54 39.19 5.05 38.02
CA ASN A 54 39.41 6.10 37.04
C ASN A 54 39.45 5.62 35.57
N VAL A 55 39.41 4.30 35.35
CA VAL A 55 39.37 3.66 34.03
C VAL A 55 38.08 2.85 33.81
N GLY A 56 37.09 3.02 34.70
CA GLY A 56 35.74 2.43 34.54
C GLY A 56 35.65 0.98 35.03
N ARG A 57 36.62 0.43 35.75
CA ARG A 57 36.51 -0.93 36.32
C ARG A 57 35.72 -0.91 37.61
N ILE A 58 34.76 -1.81 37.73
CA ILE A 58 33.94 -1.97 38.93
C ILE A 58 34.77 -2.43 40.08
N LEU A 59 34.83 -1.63 41.18
CA LEU A 59 35.51 -1.91 42.42
C LEU A 59 34.58 -2.61 43.41
N THR A 60 33.34 -2.17 43.51
CA THR A 60 32.32 -2.78 44.37
C THR A 60 30.93 -2.43 43.86
N ILE A 61 29.95 -3.26 44.17
CA ILE A 61 28.52 -3.05 43.90
C ILE A 61 27.79 -2.98 45.24
N THR A 62 26.94 -2.00 45.39
CA THR A 62 26.08 -1.82 46.57
C THR A 62 24.65 -1.50 46.12
N ASP A 63 23.72 -1.49 47.07
CA ASP A 63 22.31 -1.07 46.87
C ASP A 63 21.65 -1.83 45.72
N GLU A 64 21.88 -3.14 45.64
CA GLU A 64 21.32 -3.97 44.59
C GLU A 64 19.80 -4.21 44.85
N VAL A 65 18.97 -3.77 43.90
CA VAL A 65 17.53 -4.06 43.83
C VAL A 65 17.30 -4.97 42.65
N GLN A 66 16.73 -6.15 42.88
CA GLN A 66 16.44 -7.10 41.82
C GLN A 66 15.23 -6.64 40.98
N PRO A 67 15.27 -6.81 39.64
CA PRO A 67 14.12 -6.51 38.79
C PRO A 67 12.96 -7.47 39.09
N VAL A 68 11.73 -6.97 38.96
CA VAL A 68 10.50 -7.78 39.10
C VAL A 68 9.83 -7.83 37.74
N ALA A 69 9.49 -9.06 37.27
CA ALA A 69 8.74 -9.23 36.02
C ALA A 69 7.35 -8.61 36.11
N GLY A 70 6.82 -8.15 34.97
CA GLY A 70 5.44 -7.70 34.87
C GLY A 70 4.42 -8.85 35.00
N ASN A 71 3.16 -8.51 34.93
CA ASN A 71 2.07 -9.47 35.05
C ASN A 71 1.86 -10.25 33.75
N ASP A 72 1.39 -11.49 33.86
CA ASP A 72 0.90 -12.27 32.73
C ASP A 72 -0.47 -11.75 32.28
N ILE A 73 -0.72 -11.72 30.97
CA ILE A 73 -2.01 -11.36 30.39
C ILE A 73 -2.62 -12.55 29.68
N TRP A 74 -3.87 -12.84 30.01
CA TRP A 74 -4.66 -13.91 29.41
C TRP A 74 -5.64 -13.34 28.41
N LEU A 75 -5.60 -13.84 27.17
CA LEU A 75 -6.47 -13.41 26.08
C LEU A 75 -7.56 -14.45 25.83
N THR A 76 -8.73 -13.99 25.35
CA THR A 76 -9.85 -14.86 24.94
C THR A 76 -9.64 -15.47 23.55
N LEU A 77 -8.52 -15.16 22.89
CA LEU A 77 -8.21 -15.63 21.54
C LEU A 77 -7.94 -17.14 21.53
N ASP A 78 -8.65 -17.86 20.66
CA ASP A 78 -8.36 -19.27 20.34
C ASP A 78 -7.31 -19.33 19.24
N LEU A 79 -6.12 -19.83 19.57
CA LEU A 79 -4.99 -19.92 18.64
C LEU A 79 -5.28 -20.78 17.41
N ASN A 80 -6.05 -21.89 17.57
CA ASN A 80 -6.37 -22.76 16.45
C ASN A 80 -7.35 -22.09 15.49
N LEU A 81 -8.35 -21.41 16.05
CA LEU A 81 -9.30 -20.60 15.27
C LEU A 81 -8.56 -19.46 14.53
N GLN A 82 -7.66 -18.77 15.22
CA GLN A 82 -6.83 -17.70 14.65
C GLN A 82 -6.04 -18.19 13.43
N LYS A 83 -5.33 -19.32 13.56
CA LYS A 83 -4.56 -19.95 12.47
C LYS A 83 -5.45 -20.42 11.32
N ALA A 84 -6.59 -21.05 11.63
CA ALA A 84 -7.52 -21.54 10.62
C ALA A 84 -8.09 -20.39 9.77
N ILE A 85 -8.49 -19.29 10.42
CA ILE A 85 -9.01 -18.11 9.74
C ILE A 85 -7.92 -17.47 8.86
N TYR A 86 -6.67 -17.32 9.37
CA TYR A 86 -5.57 -16.80 8.58
C TYR A 86 -5.39 -17.57 7.27
N ASN A 87 -5.32 -18.88 7.34
CA ASN A 87 -5.18 -19.75 6.17
C ASN A 87 -6.39 -19.67 5.21
N ILE A 88 -7.61 -19.48 5.76
CA ILE A 88 -8.82 -19.30 4.95
C ILE A 88 -8.74 -17.96 4.19
N LEU A 89 -8.38 -16.86 4.87
CA LEU A 89 -8.25 -15.55 4.24
C LEU A 89 -7.22 -15.57 3.10
N GLU A 90 -6.05 -16.13 3.34
CA GLU A 90 -4.99 -16.27 2.35
C GLU A 90 -5.45 -17.04 1.11
N ARG A 91 -6.09 -18.20 1.29
CA ARG A 91 -6.63 -19.00 0.19
C ARG A 91 -7.76 -18.31 -0.56
N GLN A 92 -8.62 -17.56 0.14
CA GLN A 92 -9.68 -16.79 -0.51
C GLN A 92 -9.11 -15.68 -1.39
N LEU A 93 -8.13 -14.93 -0.90
CA LEU A 93 -7.44 -13.90 -1.68
C LEU A 93 -6.71 -14.52 -2.89
N ALA A 94 -5.99 -15.62 -2.70
CA ALA A 94 -5.40 -16.35 -3.83
C ALA A 94 -6.46 -16.78 -4.85
N GLY A 95 -7.63 -17.28 -4.38
CA GLY A 95 -8.76 -17.65 -5.24
C GLY A 95 -9.35 -16.46 -6.01
N VAL A 96 -9.30 -15.23 -5.47
CA VAL A 96 -9.66 -14.02 -6.19
C VAL A 96 -8.62 -13.71 -7.27
N LEU A 97 -7.33 -13.69 -6.93
CA LEU A 97 -6.25 -13.43 -7.89
C LEU A 97 -6.27 -14.42 -9.07
N LEU A 98 -6.52 -15.71 -8.80
CA LEU A 98 -6.65 -16.74 -9.84
C LEU A 98 -7.81 -16.50 -10.82
N LYS A 99 -8.82 -15.74 -10.43
CA LYS A 99 -9.96 -15.36 -11.28
C LYS A 99 -9.74 -14.03 -12.00
N THR A 100 -8.93 -13.15 -11.43
CA THR A 100 -8.70 -11.79 -11.95
C THR A 100 -7.51 -11.73 -12.88
N ILE A 101 -6.41 -12.44 -12.60
CA ILE A 101 -5.22 -12.45 -13.45
C ILE A 101 -5.49 -13.23 -14.73
N VAL A 102 -5.18 -12.60 -15.87
CA VAL A 102 -5.38 -13.19 -17.21
C VAL A 102 -4.11 -13.05 -18.05
N ASN A 103 -3.88 -14.03 -18.93
CA ASN A 103 -2.76 -14.00 -19.90
C ASN A 103 -3.18 -13.16 -21.12
N LYS A 104 -3.26 -11.84 -20.92
CA LYS A 104 -3.61 -10.88 -21.95
C LYS A 104 -2.79 -9.61 -21.75
N GLU A 105 -2.57 -8.88 -22.84
CA GLU A 105 -2.04 -7.52 -22.78
C GLU A 105 -3.10 -6.55 -22.19
N ALA A 106 -2.65 -5.44 -21.62
CA ALA A 106 -3.54 -4.50 -20.94
C ALA A 106 -4.59 -3.88 -21.89
N ASP A 107 -4.22 -3.61 -23.13
CA ASP A 107 -5.08 -3.07 -24.20
C ASP A 107 -6.09 -4.10 -24.75
N GLU A 108 -5.85 -5.39 -24.54
CA GLU A 108 -6.79 -6.47 -24.90
C GLU A 108 -7.88 -6.69 -23.84
N ILE A 109 -7.77 -6.05 -22.68
CA ILE A 109 -8.71 -6.22 -21.58
C ILE A 109 -9.86 -5.23 -21.72
N VAL A 110 -11.06 -5.76 -21.99
CA VAL A 110 -12.28 -4.95 -22.04
C VAL A 110 -12.96 -4.97 -20.68
N TYR A 111 -13.04 -3.83 -20.04
CA TYR A 111 -13.76 -3.65 -18.78
C TYR A 111 -15.24 -3.40 -19.06
N THR A 112 -16.08 -4.40 -18.77
CA THR A 112 -17.53 -4.33 -19.02
C THR A 112 -18.30 -3.74 -17.84
N ASP A 113 -17.83 -3.96 -16.64
CA ASP A 113 -18.37 -3.42 -15.39
C ASP A 113 -17.33 -3.47 -14.26
N SER A 114 -17.60 -2.73 -13.16
CA SER A 114 -16.70 -2.67 -12.00
C SER A 114 -16.60 -3.96 -11.18
N SER A 115 -17.46 -4.96 -11.45
CA SER A 115 -17.45 -6.24 -10.76
C SER A 115 -16.57 -7.29 -11.45
N ASN A 116 -16.12 -7.04 -12.69
CA ASN A 116 -15.35 -7.96 -13.50
C ASN A 116 -13.96 -7.39 -13.85
N ILE A 117 -13.25 -6.96 -12.82
CA ILE A 117 -11.87 -6.45 -12.96
C ILE A 117 -10.96 -7.60 -13.38
N LYS A 118 -10.18 -7.38 -14.43
CA LYS A 118 -9.12 -8.29 -14.88
C LYS A 118 -7.78 -7.59 -14.80
N LEU A 119 -6.76 -8.34 -14.46
CA LEU A 119 -5.38 -7.88 -14.32
C LEU A 119 -4.51 -8.62 -15.34
N PRO A 120 -3.72 -7.93 -16.17
CA PRO A 120 -2.77 -8.59 -17.05
C PRO A 120 -1.73 -9.33 -16.22
N ILE A 121 -1.26 -10.48 -16.71
CA ILE A 121 -0.20 -11.25 -16.02
C ILE A 121 1.08 -10.43 -15.82
N LYS A 122 1.35 -9.47 -16.69
CA LYS A 122 2.51 -8.58 -16.59
C LYS A 122 2.50 -7.75 -15.31
N ASP A 123 1.33 -7.37 -14.81
CA ASP A 123 1.23 -6.71 -13.51
C ASP A 123 1.69 -7.64 -12.38
N ALA A 124 1.33 -8.93 -12.42
CA ALA A 124 1.80 -9.89 -11.43
C ALA A 124 3.32 -10.12 -11.52
N TYR A 125 3.88 -10.20 -12.73
CA TYR A 125 5.32 -10.28 -12.91
C TYR A 125 6.04 -9.03 -12.40
N PHE A 126 5.49 -7.85 -12.68
CA PHE A 126 6.04 -6.62 -12.16
C PHE A 126 6.02 -6.56 -10.63
N GLN A 127 4.96 -7.04 -10.00
CA GLN A 127 4.86 -7.06 -8.54
C GLN A 127 5.92 -7.92 -7.86
N LEU A 128 6.45 -8.94 -8.51
CA LEU A 128 7.58 -9.71 -7.97
C LEU A 128 8.81 -8.82 -7.71
N ILE A 129 9.02 -7.80 -8.54
CA ILE A 129 10.08 -6.80 -8.38
C ILE A 129 9.60 -5.67 -7.47
N ASN A 130 8.41 -5.13 -7.75
CA ASN A 130 7.89 -3.95 -7.09
C ASN A 130 7.71 -4.13 -5.57
N ASN A 131 7.27 -5.33 -5.15
CA ASN A 131 7.12 -5.69 -3.74
C ASN A 131 8.34 -6.45 -3.17
N ASN A 132 9.51 -6.32 -3.80
CA ASN A 132 10.78 -6.87 -3.34
C ASN A 132 10.77 -8.40 -3.07
N VAL A 133 9.91 -9.17 -3.77
CA VAL A 133 9.94 -10.63 -3.76
C VAL A 133 11.22 -11.12 -4.46
N LEU A 134 11.58 -10.43 -5.56
CA LEU A 134 12.88 -10.54 -6.22
C LEU A 134 13.73 -9.33 -5.85
N SER A 135 14.93 -9.57 -5.34
CA SER A 135 15.90 -8.54 -5.00
C SER A 135 16.60 -8.02 -6.25
N LEU A 136 16.52 -6.70 -6.48
CA LEU A 136 17.28 -6.03 -7.54
C LEU A 136 18.78 -6.03 -7.28
N GLU A 137 19.20 -5.97 -6.02
CA GLU A 137 20.61 -6.04 -5.62
C GLU A 137 21.21 -7.39 -6.01
N GLN A 138 20.45 -8.48 -5.82
CA GLN A 138 20.90 -9.82 -6.21
C GLN A 138 21.11 -9.93 -7.72
N PHE A 139 20.30 -9.26 -8.56
CA PHE A 139 20.52 -9.23 -10.02
C PHE A 139 21.86 -8.60 -10.41
N ALA A 140 22.35 -7.65 -9.63
CA ALA A 140 23.61 -6.95 -9.84
C ALA A 140 24.80 -7.56 -9.10
N SER A 141 24.60 -8.60 -8.28
CA SER A 141 25.63 -9.19 -7.46
C SER A 141 26.61 -10.07 -8.25
N ASP A 142 27.79 -10.29 -7.71
CA ASP A 142 28.78 -11.23 -8.26
C ASP A 142 28.28 -12.69 -8.22
N GLU A 143 27.37 -13.00 -7.29
CA GLU A 143 26.76 -14.32 -7.09
C GLU A 143 25.53 -14.55 -7.96
N ALA A 144 25.12 -13.56 -8.77
CA ALA A 144 23.96 -13.65 -9.64
C ALA A 144 24.05 -14.86 -10.59
N SER A 145 22.95 -15.57 -10.77
CA SER A 145 22.81 -16.64 -11.75
C SER A 145 22.87 -16.12 -13.19
N ASP A 146 22.98 -17.01 -14.18
CA ASP A 146 23.02 -16.61 -15.59
C ASP A 146 21.75 -15.86 -16.00
N VAL A 147 20.57 -16.25 -15.51
CA VAL A 147 19.32 -15.57 -15.83
C VAL A 147 19.27 -14.19 -15.18
N GLU A 148 19.74 -14.03 -13.97
CA GLU A 148 19.79 -12.76 -13.26
C GLU A 148 20.76 -11.79 -13.95
N ARG A 149 21.95 -12.27 -14.35
CA ARG A 149 22.90 -11.47 -15.15
C ARG A 149 22.29 -11.01 -16.48
N GLN A 150 21.49 -11.86 -17.15
CA GLN A 150 20.80 -11.49 -18.39
C GLN A 150 19.74 -10.41 -18.13
N ILE A 151 18.93 -10.54 -17.08
CA ILE A 151 17.94 -9.53 -16.67
C ILE A 151 18.65 -8.20 -16.37
N ASN A 152 19.73 -8.22 -15.59
CA ASN A 152 20.50 -7.03 -15.26
C ASN A 152 21.14 -6.37 -16.49
N ALA A 153 21.69 -7.15 -17.41
CA ALA A 153 22.25 -6.60 -18.65
C ALA A 153 21.19 -5.90 -19.52
N LYS A 154 19.99 -6.46 -19.60
CA LYS A 154 18.85 -5.83 -20.29
C LYS A 154 18.46 -4.51 -19.62
N TYR A 155 18.40 -4.50 -18.28
CA TYR A 155 18.14 -3.30 -17.50
C TYR A 155 19.19 -2.21 -17.73
N LEU A 156 20.48 -2.51 -17.61
CA LEU A 156 21.55 -1.54 -17.78
C LEU A 156 21.55 -0.91 -19.18
N ASN A 157 21.34 -1.72 -20.22
CA ASN A 157 21.21 -1.24 -21.58
C ASN A 157 19.99 -0.32 -21.76
N ALA A 158 18.85 -0.69 -21.21
CA ALA A 158 17.65 0.13 -21.28
C ALA A 158 17.81 1.43 -20.48
N ARG A 159 18.37 1.35 -19.28
CA ARG A 159 18.63 2.51 -18.44
C ARG A 159 19.51 3.55 -19.13
N ALA A 160 20.64 3.11 -19.71
CA ALA A 160 21.54 4.02 -20.43
C ALA A 160 20.83 4.74 -21.59
N ARG A 161 19.97 4.03 -22.34
CA ARG A 161 19.15 4.63 -23.39
C ARG A 161 18.16 5.64 -22.84
N ILE A 162 17.39 5.25 -21.81
CA ILE A 162 16.34 6.07 -21.18
C ILE A 162 16.95 7.34 -20.59
N GLU A 163 18.08 7.25 -19.90
CA GLU A 163 18.78 8.41 -19.34
C GLU A 163 19.23 9.38 -20.45
N ASN A 164 19.74 8.87 -21.57
CA ASN A 164 20.09 9.70 -22.73
C ASN A 164 18.86 10.37 -23.35
N ASP A 165 17.75 9.65 -23.50
CA ASP A 165 16.51 10.17 -24.06
C ASP A 165 15.92 11.26 -23.14
N ILE A 166 15.87 11.04 -21.82
CA ILE A 166 15.44 12.05 -20.83
C ILE A 166 16.35 13.28 -20.88
N ARG A 167 17.67 13.08 -20.89
CA ARG A 167 18.64 14.18 -20.95
C ARG A 167 18.48 14.99 -22.26
N SER A 168 18.25 14.32 -23.37
CA SER A 168 17.97 14.95 -24.64
C SER A 168 16.72 15.84 -24.61
N GLU A 169 15.62 15.33 -24.07
CA GLU A 169 14.37 16.09 -23.91
C GLU A 169 14.53 17.29 -22.96
N LEU A 170 15.20 17.11 -21.82
CA LEU A 170 15.40 18.19 -20.84
C LEU A 170 16.34 19.29 -21.37
N LEU A 171 17.37 18.96 -22.19
CA LEU A 171 18.32 19.93 -22.69
C LEU A 171 17.95 20.48 -24.08
N SER A 172 16.94 19.94 -24.76
CA SER A 172 16.50 20.42 -26.07
C SER A 172 15.86 21.80 -25.99
N GLY A 173 16.31 22.73 -26.80
CA GLY A 173 15.65 24.04 -26.95
C GLY A 173 14.25 23.96 -27.58
N ASN A 174 13.85 22.78 -28.08
CA ASN A 174 12.53 22.49 -28.64
C ASN A 174 12.02 21.17 -28.09
N ALA A 175 11.87 21.10 -26.75
CA ALA A 175 11.45 19.92 -26.06
C ALA A 175 10.01 19.52 -26.42
N THR A 176 9.74 18.21 -26.46
CA THR A 176 8.44 17.65 -26.82
C THR A 176 7.40 17.95 -25.73
N LEU A 177 6.18 18.33 -26.11
CA LEU A 177 5.06 18.52 -25.16
C LEU A 177 4.75 17.19 -24.46
N MET A 178 4.39 17.26 -23.19
CA MET A 178 4.09 16.05 -22.40
C MET A 178 3.10 15.11 -23.10
N ARG A 179 2.03 15.64 -23.68
CA ARG A 179 1.00 14.84 -24.37
C ARG A 179 1.48 14.14 -25.64
N ASP A 180 2.58 14.61 -26.25
CA ASP A 180 3.13 14.11 -27.51
C ASP A 180 4.28 13.11 -27.28
N LEU A 181 4.72 12.95 -26.03
CA LEU A 181 5.67 11.91 -25.62
C LEU A 181 5.01 10.53 -25.59
N SER A 182 5.81 9.46 -25.72
CA SER A 182 5.32 8.11 -25.44
C SER A 182 4.87 7.98 -23.98
N GLU A 183 3.94 7.04 -23.68
CA GLU A 183 3.46 6.78 -22.33
C GLU A 183 4.61 6.50 -21.35
N GLU A 184 5.58 5.71 -21.79
CA GLU A 184 6.80 5.41 -21.03
C GLU A 184 7.58 6.68 -20.67
N MET A 185 7.84 7.56 -21.66
CA MET A 185 8.57 8.80 -21.44
C MET A 185 7.77 9.78 -20.58
N GLN A 186 6.45 9.90 -20.77
CA GLN A 186 5.59 10.68 -19.89
C GLN A 186 5.72 10.23 -18.43
N ALA A 187 5.72 8.92 -18.19
CA ALA A 187 5.85 8.37 -16.84
C ALA A 187 7.20 8.70 -16.20
N TYR A 188 8.30 8.75 -16.97
CA TYR A 188 9.60 9.17 -16.45
C TYR A 188 9.62 10.68 -16.16
N MET A 189 9.08 11.51 -17.02
CA MET A 189 9.02 12.96 -16.82
C MET A 189 8.16 13.34 -15.60
N ILE A 190 7.00 12.65 -15.42
CA ILE A 190 6.15 12.82 -14.24
C ILE A 190 6.89 12.37 -12.98
N TYR A 191 7.65 11.28 -13.06
CA TYR A 191 8.43 10.80 -11.93
C TYR A 191 9.47 11.83 -11.50
N ILE A 192 10.23 12.40 -12.43
CA ILE A 192 11.22 13.44 -12.17
C ILE A 192 10.57 14.66 -11.50
N TYR A 193 9.44 15.12 -12.01
CA TYR A 193 8.70 16.23 -11.41
C TYR A 193 8.25 15.89 -9.96
N THR A 194 7.74 14.68 -9.77
CA THR A 194 7.28 14.20 -8.45
C THR A 194 8.43 14.11 -7.46
N TYR A 195 9.57 13.59 -7.90
CA TYR A 195 10.78 13.52 -7.10
C TYR A 195 11.27 14.92 -6.69
N LEU A 196 11.42 15.84 -7.66
CA LEU A 196 11.82 17.22 -7.36
C LEU A 196 10.86 17.95 -6.41
N SER A 197 9.58 17.55 -6.42
CA SER A 197 8.51 18.08 -5.56
C SER A 197 8.37 17.33 -4.23
N SER A 198 9.12 16.24 -3.99
CA SER A 198 9.05 15.47 -2.74
C SER A 198 9.66 16.28 -1.58
N ASP A 199 9.27 15.94 -0.35
CA ASP A 199 9.84 16.56 0.85
C ASP A 199 11.33 16.20 1.02
N GLU A 200 11.74 15.05 0.49
CA GLU A 200 13.13 14.58 0.49
C GLU A 200 14.02 15.45 -0.40
N ALA A 201 13.64 15.66 -1.65
CA ALA A 201 14.39 16.51 -2.57
C ALA A 201 14.22 18.00 -2.23
N GLY A 202 12.98 18.43 -2.02
CA GLY A 202 12.62 19.80 -1.66
C GLY A 202 13.13 20.87 -2.63
N VAL A 203 13.31 20.50 -3.91
CA VAL A 203 13.82 21.40 -4.96
C VAL A 203 12.70 22.30 -5.47
N ILE A 204 11.49 21.76 -5.62
CA ILE A 204 10.31 22.51 -6.00
C ILE A 204 9.58 22.98 -4.74
N ILE A 205 9.50 24.29 -4.56
CA ILE A 205 8.80 24.95 -3.45
C ILE A 205 7.31 25.04 -3.80
N LYS A 206 6.54 24.03 -3.44
CA LYS A 206 5.12 23.86 -3.81
C LYS A 206 4.26 25.08 -3.49
N ASP A 207 4.47 25.69 -2.34
CA ASP A 207 3.71 26.85 -1.86
C ASP A 207 3.99 28.14 -2.67
N SER A 208 5.07 28.17 -3.43
CA SER A 208 5.45 29.29 -4.30
C SER A 208 4.87 29.19 -5.71
N ILE A 209 4.23 28.06 -6.07
CA ILE A 209 3.67 27.84 -7.39
C ILE A 209 2.36 28.63 -7.55
N ASP A 210 2.31 29.54 -8.53
CA ASP A 210 1.05 30.17 -8.94
C ASP A 210 0.19 29.17 -9.74
N THR A 211 -0.77 28.57 -9.08
CA THR A 211 -1.70 27.58 -9.69
C THR A 211 -2.63 28.18 -10.74
N LYS A 212 -2.68 29.52 -10.87
CA LYS A 212 -3.48 30.22 -11.89
C LYS A 212 -2.66 30.61 -13.10
N SER A 213 -1.33 30.45 -13.08
CA SER A 213 -0.44 30.75 -14.21
C SER A 213 -0.80 29.90 -15.43
N ALA A 214 -0.56 30.43 -16.63
CA ALA A 214 -0.80 29.72 -17.89
C ALA A 214 0.06 28.44 -17.97
N GLU A 215 1.29 28.50 -17.47
CA GLU A 215 2.25 27.40 -17.47
C GLU A 215 1.83 26.27 -16.54
N TYR A 216 1.32 26.59 -15.34
CA TYR A 216 0.77 25.57 -14.43
C TYR A 216 -0.46 24.88 -15.06
N GLN A 217 -1.36 25.65 -15.65
CA GLN A 217 -2.53 25.09 -16.34
C GLN A 217 -2.13 24.24 -17.57
N ALA A 218 -1.10 24.67 -18.31
CA ALA A 218 -0.55 23.90 -19.42
C ALA A 218 0.10 22.58 -18.92
N TRP A 219 0.85 22.62 -17.79
CA TRP A 219 1.41 21.42 -17.17
C TRP A 219 0.31 20.44 -16.74
N LYS A 220 -0.70 20.92 -16.04
CA LYS A 220 -1.85 20.10 -15.63
C LYS A 220 -2.58 19.43 -16.79
N ASN A 221 -2.58 20.06 -17.96
CA ASN A 221 -3.21 19.56 -19.18
C ASN A 221 -2.24 18.86 -20.14
N ASN A 222 -1.01 18.56 -19.72
CA ASN A 222 0.06 17.95 -20.52
C ASN A 222 0.40 18.77 -21.81
N ALA A 223 0.15 20.08 -21.80
CA ALA A 223 0.31 20.97 -22.94
C ALA A 223 1.61 21.80 -22.93
N ILE A 224 2.54 21.48 -22.04
CA ILE A 224 3.89 22.04 -21.95
C ILE A 224 4.89 20.91 -21.73
N SER A 225 6.16 21.10 -22.15
CA SER A 225 7.22 20.15 -21.81
C SER A 225 7.64 20.28 -20.34
N LEU A 226 8.21 19.21 -19.75
CA LEU A 226 8.80 19.31 -18.41
C LEU A 226 9.93 20.35 -18.37
N ARG A 227 10.75 20.39 -19.44
CA ARG A 227 11.81 21.39 -19.56
C ARG A 227 11.29 22.81 -19.43
N ASP A 228 10.31 23.17 -20.24
CA ASP A 228 9.82 24.56 -20.29
C ASP A 228 9.08 24.92 -18.99
N TYR A 229 8.40 23.95 -18.39
CA TYR A 229 7.73 24.13 -17.10
C TYR A 229 8.74 24.37 -15.97
N LEU A 230 9.81 23.57 -15.88
CA LEU A 230 10.88 23.77 -14.89
C LEU A 230 11.68 25.07 -15.18
N TYR A 231 11.90 25.41 -16.42
CA TYR A 231 12.58 26.64 -16.80
C TYR A 231 11.76 27.90 -16.39
N TYR A 232 10.44 27.84 -16.59
CA TYR A 232 9.53 28.85 -16.05
C TYR A 232 9.60 28.88 -14.51
N GLY A 233 9.73 27.74 -13.85
CA GLY A 233 9.89 27.65 -12.40
C GLY A 233 11.13 28.36 -11.87
N ILE A 234 12.24 28.30 -12.60
CA ILE A 234 13.46 29.05 -12.27
C ILE A 234 13.17 30.55 -12.37
N ALA A 235 12.55 31.00 -13.44
CA ALA A 235 12.22 32.42 -13.66
C ALA A 235 11.21 32.94 -12.63
N SER A 236 10.32 32.07 -12.12
CA SER A 236 9.28 32.39 -11.16
C SER A 236 9.68 32.18 -9.68
N ASN A 237 10.95 31.81 -9.42
CA ASN A 237 11.54 31.59 -8.09
C ASN A 237 10.84 30.51 -7.24
N TRP A 238 10.25 29.47 -7.83
CA TRP A 238 9.78 28.32 -7.08
C TRP A 238 10.69 27.08 -7.17
N ILE A 239 11.89 27.26 -7.76
CA ILE A 239 13.00 26.29 -7.68
C ILE A 239 13.99 26.76 -6.62
N ASP A 240 14.24 25.92 -5.62
CA ASP A 240 15.26 26.17 -4.59
C ASP A 240 16.66 25.90 -5.14
N THR A 241 17.31 26.95 -5.61
CA THR A 241 18.65 26.89 -6.17
C THR A 241 19.75 26.58 -5.16
N THR A 242 19.46 26.67 -3.84
CA THR A 242 20.44 26.34 -2.79
C THR A 242 20.70 24.83 -2.71
N LYS A 243 19.78 24.03 -3.22
CA LYS A 243 19.91 22.56 -3.33
C LYS A 243 20.80 22.12 -4.51
N LEU A 244 21.07 23.03 -5.44
CA LEU A 244 21.79 22.74 -6.66
C LEU A 244 23.29 23.10 -6.54
N ASN A 245 24.17 22.32 -7.15
CA ASN A 245 25.62 22.59 -7.18
C ASN A 245 25.95 23.74 -8.15
N ILE A 246 25.60 24.97 -7.78
CA ILE A 246 25.88 26.15 -8.56
C ILE A 246 27.19 26.78 -8.08
N THR A 247 28.25 26.70 -8.94
CA THR A 247 29.61 27.15 -8.56
C THR A 247 29.84 28.64 -8.77
N SER A 248 28.97 29.33 -9.53
CA SER A 248 29.16 30.76 -9.88
C SER A 248 28.13 31.64 -9.17
N LYS A 249 28.58 32.75 -8.58
CA LYS A 249 27.72 33.76 -7.98
C LYS A 249 26.86 34.52 -9.01
N TYR A 250 27.18 34.42 -10.29
CA TYR A 250 26.53 35.10 -11.43
C TYR A 250 26.08 34.08 -12.48
N SER A 251 25.31 33.06 -12.04
CA SER A 251 24.76 32.08 -12.98
C SER A 251 23.52 32.64 -13.68
N ASN A 252 23.43 32.42 -14.98
CA ASN A 252 22.24 32.73 -15.77
C ASN A 252 21.20 31.56 -15.62
N ALA A 253 20.02 31.71 -16.21
CA ALA A 253 18.96 30.70 -16.13
C ALA A 253 19.36 29.36 -16.75
N ASP A 254 20.17 29.37 -17.81
CA ASP A 254 20.66 28.15 -18.48
C ASP A 254 21.65 27.39 -17.59
N ASP A 255 22.53 28.12 -16.86
CA ASP A 255 23.46 27.51 -15.89
C ASP A 255 22.70 26.83 -14.75
N VAL A 256 21.68 27.53 -14.22
CA VAL A 256 20.80 27.00 -13.16
C VAL A 256 20.04 25.77 -13.65
N PHE A 257 19.50 25.83 -14.86
CA PHE A 257 18.78 24.69 -15.44
C PHE A 257 19.69 23.50 -15.69
N SER A 258 20.90 23.72 -16.18
CA SER A 258 21.90 22.67 -16.36
C SER A 258 22.25 22.00 -15.01
N ALA A 259 22.45 22.80 -13.95
CA ALA A 259 22.68 22.28 -12.60
C ALA A 259 21.48 21.48 -12.07
N LEU A 260 20.24 21.90 -12.38
CA LEU A 260 19.03 21.16 -12.05
C LEU A 260 18.99 19.80 -12.76
N VAL A 261 19.32 19.74 -14.04
CA VAL A 261 19.40 18.49 -14.80
C VAL A 261 20.46 17.56 -14.21
N ASP A 262 21.63 18.07 -13.89
CA ASP A 262 22.69 17.27 -13.26
C ASP A 262 22.28 16.77 -11.87
N TYR A 263 21.59 17.59 -11.08
CA TYR A 263 21.00 17.17 -9.81
C TYR A 263 20.04 15.99 -10.00
N VAL A 264 19.14 16.06 -10.98
CA VAL A 264 18.21 14.96 -11.30
C VAL A 264 18.98 13.66 -11.55
N PHE A 265 19.97 13.66 -12.44
CA PHE A 265 20.69 12.43 -12.80
C PHE A 265 21.58 11.90 -11.67
N GLN A 266 22.15 12.77 -10.84
CA GLN A 266 22.90 12.34 -9.67
C GLN A 266 22.02 11.57 -8.66
N ASN A 267 20.79 12.02 -8.46
CA ASN A 267 19.87 11.38 -7.52
C ASN A 267 19.13 10.18 -8.12
N LEU A 268 18.83 10.20 -9.41
CA LEU A 268 18.26 9.02 -10.08
C LEU A 268 19.25 7.85 -10.18
N ALA A 269 20.55 8.10 -9.98
CA ALA A 269 21.58 7.06 -10.11
C ALA A 269 21.33 5.86 -9.19
N ASP A 270 20.95 6.10 -7.93
CA ASP A 270 20.72 5.08 -6.93
C ASP A 270 19.24 4.97 -6.52
N ASP A 271 18.33 5.60 -7.29
CA ASP A 271 16.89 5.61 -6.99
C ASP A 271 16.24 4.28 -7.37
N THR A 272 15.82 3.55 -6.33
CA THR A 272 15.19 2.25 -6.47
C THR A 272 13.81 2.34 -7.13
N GLU A 273 13.03 3.38 -6.86
CA GLU A 273 11.69 3.53 -7.45
C GLU A 273 11.76 3.89 -8.93
N PHE A 274 12.75 4.70 -9.35
CA PHE A 274 13.05 4.92 -10.76
C PHE A 274 13.49 3.63 -11.45
N THR A 275 14.36 2.85 -10.79
CA THR A 275 14.78 1.51 -11.27
C THR A 275 13.59 0.59 -11.47
N LYS A 276 12.69 0.48 -10.49
CA LYS A 276 11.45 -0.33 -10.59
C LYS A 276 10.57 0.16 -11.75
N LYS A 277 10.47 1.47 -11.96
CA LYS A 277 9.70 2.02 -13.07
C LYS A 277 10.27 1.61 -14.44
N ILE A 278 11.60 1.56 -14.59
CA ILE A 278 12.24 1.01 -15.80
C ILE A 278 11.88 -0.47 -15.96
N TYR A 279 12.00 -1.28 -14.91
CA TYR A 279 11.61 -2.70 -14.98
C TYR A 279 10.15 -2.91 -15.37
N ARG A 280 9.23 -2.04 -14.92
CA ARG A 280 7.82 -2.10 -15.36
C ARG A 280 7.69 -2.05 -16.88
N TYR A 281 8.38 -1.10 -17.51
CA TYR A 281 8.34 -0.97 -18.98
C TYR A 281 9.12 -2.07 -19.69
N LEU A 282 10.20 -2.59 -19.10
CA LEU A 282 10.90 -3.76 -19.65
C LEU A 282 10.00 -5.01 -19.67
N ILE A 283 9.17 -5.19 -18.66
CA ILE A 283 8.20 -6.29 -18.58
C ILE A 283 7.03 -6.03 -19.55
N ASN A 284 6.47 -4.83 -19.55
CA ASN A 284 5.37 -4.48 -20.45
C ASN A 284 5.74 -4.61 -21.91
N ASN A 285 6.97 -4.25 -22.27
CA ASN A 285 7.50 -4.32 -23.63
C ASN A 285 8.12 -5.70 -23.98
N ASN A 286 7.95 -6.72 -23.14
CA ASN A 286 8.49 -8.08 -23.32
C ASN A 286 10.03 -8.13 -23.47
N VAL A 287 10.75 -7.13 -22.98
CA VAL A 287 12.23 -7.13 -22.95
C VAL A 287 12.70 -8.09 -21.84
N VAL A 288 12.09 -7.98 -20.64
CA VAL A 288 12.21 -8.97 -19.57
C VAL A 288 10.95 -9.82 -19.59
N SER A 289 11.09 -11.12 -19.79
CA SER A 289 9.97 -12.05 -19.92
C SER A 289 9.51 -12.59 -18.57
N GLY A 290 8.24 -13.02 -18.50
CA GLY A 290 7.71 -13.73 -17.33
C GLY A 290 8.48 -15.01 -17.01
N LYS A 291 8.99 -15.70 -18.04
CA LYS A 291 9.85 -16.86 -17.90
C LYS A 291 11.16 -16.56 -17.14
N GLU A 292 11.83 -15.47 -17.49
CA GLU A 292 13.07 -15.07 -16.81
C GLU A 292 12.81 -14.76 -15.32
N LEU A 293 11.72 -14.06 -15.03
CA LEU A 293 11.33 -13.75 -13.65
C LEU A 293 10.94 -15.00 -12.86
N CYS A 294 10.22 -15.94 -13.47
CA CYS A 294 9.90 -17.23 -12.85
C CYS A 294 11.16 -18.07 -12.55
N LEU A 295 12.17 -18.02 -13.43
CA LEU A 295 13.46 -18.67 -13.17
C LEU A 295 14.24 -17.98 -12.05
N ALA A 296 14.17 -16.66 -11.97
CA ALA A 296 14.80 -15.89 -10.90
C ALA A 296 14.23 -16.21 -9.52
N LEU A 297 12.93 -16.57 -9.40
CA LEU A 297 12.34 -17.02 -8.14
C LEU A 297 13.08 -18.23 -7.53
N TYR A 298 13.56 -19.14 -8.37
CA TYR A 298 14.40 -20.26 -7.92
C TYR A 298 15.82 -19.82 -7.60
N SER A 299 16.40 -18.96 -8.42
CA SER A 299 17.78 -18.48 -8.21
C SER A 299 17.93 -17.73 -6.89
N GLN A 300 16.90 -16.98 -6.48
CA GLN A 300 16.88 -16.24 -5.22
C GLN A 300 16.27 -17.03 -4.05
N ASN A 301 16.04 -18.33 -4.20
CA ASN A 301 15.44 -19.20 -3.18
C ASN A 301 14.07 -18.72 -2.65
N VAL A 302 13.32 -17.94 -3.44
CA VAL A 302 11.93 -17.61 -3.14
C VAL A 302 11.07 -18.87 -3.22
N LEU A 303 11.35 -19.72 -4.20
CA LEU A 303 10.76 -21.05 -4.35
C LEU A 303 11.80 -22.13 -4.02
N ALA A 304 11.36 -23.20 -3.37
CA ALA A 304 12.19 -24.38 -3.17
C ALA A 304 12.59 -24.98 -4.52
N TYR A 305 13.90 -25.23 -4.73
CA TYR A 305 14.40 -25.66 -6.04
C TYR A 305 13.79 -27.00 -6.48
N ASP A 306 13.21 -27.00 -7.68
CA ASP A 306 12.70 -28.18 -8.37
C ASP A 306 13.32 -28.27 -9.78
N GLU A 307 14.19 -29.24 -9.98
CA GLU A 307 14.93 -29.41 -11.24
C GLU A 307 13.99 -29.68 -12.42
N ALA A 308 12.91 -30.43 -12.23
CA ALA A 308 11.96 -30.79 -13.29
C ALA A 308 11.18 -29.54 -13.74
N GLU A 309 10.71 -28.71 -12.79
CA GLU A 309 10.02 -27.47 -13.10
C GLU A 309 10.95 -26.43 -13.74
N VAL A 310 12.16 -26.28 -13.25
CA VAL A 310 13.18 -25.39 -13.83
C VAL A 310 13.50 -25.77 -15.28
N ASN A 311 13.72 -27.08 -15.54
CA ASN A 311 13.99 -27.56 -16.89
C ASN A 311 12.78 -27.35 -17.81
N ARG A 312 11.56 -27.53 -17.31
CA ARG A 312 10.34 -27.28 -18.05
C ARG A 312 10.17 -25.79 -18.37
N LEU A 313 10.42 -24.89 -17.40
CA LEU A 313 10.43 -23.44 -17.64
C LEU A 313 11.44 -23.05 -18.71
N ARG A 314 12.66 -23.60 -18.65
CA ARG A 314 13.71 -23.31 -19.64
C ARG A 314 13.32 -23.75 -21.05
N ALA A 315 12.66 -24.91 -21.19
CA ALA A 315 12.25 -25.48 -22.45
C ALA A 315 10.96 -24.88 -23.05
N SER A 316 10.15 -24.18 -22.23
CA SER A 316 8.82 -23.67 -22.60
C SER A 316 8.85 -22.16 -22.91
N GLY A 317 7.75 -21.64 -23.49
CA GLY A 317 7.51 -20.22 -23.74
C GLY A 317 6.77 -19.53 -22.57
N ASP A 318 6.37 -18.28 -22.81
CA ASP A 318 5.71 -17.43 -21.82
C ASP A 318 4.32 -17.91 -21.40
N ASP A 319 3.60 -18.64 -22.26
CA ASP A 319 2.33 -19.29 -21.87
C ASP A 319 2.52 -20.26 -20.70
N TYR A 320 3.62 -21.00 -20.69
CA TYR A 320 3.91 -21.86 -19.55
C TYR A 320 4.34 -21.07 -18.31
N ALA A 321 5.03 -19.94 -18.47
CA ALA A 321 5.36 -19.07 -17.34
C ALA A 321 4.10 -18.53 -16.64
N PHE A 322 3.06 -18.19 -17.43
CA PHE A 322 1.75 -17.85 -16.88
C PHE A 322 1.14 -19.00 -16.07
N GLU A 323 1.02 -20.19 -16.66
CA GLU A 323 0.49 -21.38 -15.97
C GLU A 323 1.29 -21.70 -14.70
N PHE A 324 2.61 -21.58 -14.78
CA PHE A 324 3.51 -21.79 -13.65
C PHE A 324 3.20 -20.82 -12.49
N LEU A 325 3.19 -19.52 -12.74
CA LEU A 325 2.90 -18.54 -11.69
C LEU A 325 1.50 -18.74 -11.09
N MET A 326 0.49 -19.01 -11.93
CA MET A 326 -0.87 -19.32 -11.46
C MET A 326 -0.93 -20.57 -10.58
N ASN A 327 -0.12 -21.59 -10.87
CA ASN A 327 0.00 -22.77 -10.00
C ASN A 327 0.68 -22.44 -8.68
N LYS A 328 1.74 -21.60 -8.67
CA LYS A 328 2.41 -21.17 -7.44
C LYS A 328 1.47 -20.36 -6.54
N ILE A 329 0.64 -19.49 -7.11
CA ILE A 329 -0.41 -18.76 -6.37
C ILE A 329 -1.47 -19.75 -5.83
N ARG A 330 -1.91 -20.72 -6.62
CA ARG A 330 -2.92 -21.72 -6.20
C ARG A 330 -2.45 -22.55 -5.00
N ASN A 331 -1.18 -22.88 -4.97
CA ASN A 331 -0.56 -23.67 -3.91
C ASN A 331 -0.07 -22.83 -2.73
N ILE A 332 -0.23 -21.50 -2.79
CA ILE A 332 0.30 -20.56 -1.77
C ILE A 332 1.85 -20.63 -1.66
N GLU A 333 2.52 -21.02 -2.73
CA GLU A 333 3.99 -20.92 -2.83
C GLU A 333 4.43 -19.49 -3.16
N ILE A 334 3.57 -18.74 -3.86
CA ILE A 334 3.59 -17.28 -3.97
C ILE A 334 2.27 -16.77 -3.38
N THR A 335 2.37 -15.95 -2.36
CA THR A 335 1.21 -15.48 -1.59
C THR A 335 0.58 -14.24 -2.20
N PRO A 336 -0.72 -13.97 -1.95
CA PRO A 336 -1.35 -12.70 -2.33
C PRO A 336 -0.63 -11.47 -1.78
N ALA A 337 -0.09 -11.54 -0.57
CA ALA A 337 0.68 -10.46 0.04
C ALA A 337 1.97 -10.17 -0.72
N GLN A 338 2.72 -11.20 -1.12
CA GLN A 338 3.93 -11.03 -1.94
C GLN A 338 3.66 -10.34 -3.27
N LEU A 339 2.51 -10.63 -3.89
CA LEU A 339 2.11 -9.96 -5.13
C LEU A 339 1.59 -8.54 -4.90
N ALA A 340 1.09 -8.21 -3.71
CA ALA A 340 0.51 -6.91 -3.36
C ALA A 340 -0.49 -6.38 -4.42
N LEU A 341 -1.16 -7.27 -5.15
CA LEU A 341 -2.24 -6.95 -6.10
C LEU A 341 -3.57 -6.91 -5.36
N ASP A 342 -4.39 -5.91 -5.63
CA ASP A 342 -5.66 -5.73 -4.94
C ASP A 342 -6.72 -6.76 -5.42
N PRO A 343 -7.38 -7.50 -4.49
CA PRO A 343 -7.21 -7.45 -3.04
C PRO A 343 -6.06 -8.36 -2.53
N CYS A 344 -5.10 -7.77 -1.83
CA CYS A 344 -4.01 -8.50 -1.17
C CYS A 344 -4.13 -8.52 0.36
N THR A 345 -5.13 -7.84 0.93
CA THR A 345 -5.35 -7.72 2.37
C THR A 345 -6.76 -8.17 2.75
N ALA A 346 -6.90 -8.74 3.94
CA ALA A 346 -8.19 -9.12 4.51
C ALA A 346 -8.14 -9.12 6.04
N SER A 347 -9.30 -9.11 6.68
CA SER A 347 -9.41 -9.27 8.13
C SER A 347 -10.68 -10.03 8.52
N CYS A 348 -10.63 -10.64 9.68
CA CYS A 348 -11.79 -11.34 10.27
C CYS A 348 -11.77 -11.20 11.78
N VAL A 349 -12.91 -10.82 12.35
CA VAL A 349 -13.12 -10.76 13.79
C VAL A 349 -14.26 -11.72 14.15
N VAL A 350 -14.02 -12.60 15.13
CA VAL A 350 -15.03 -13.53 15.64
C VAL A 350 -15.27 -13.22 17.11
N THR A 351 -16.52 -12.93 17.45
CA THR A 351 -16.93 -12.64 18.83
C THR A 351 -17.95 -13.65 19.32
N ASN A 352 -17.91 -13.95 20.60
CA ASN A 352 -18.94 -14.73 21.27
C ASN A 352 -20.17 -13.83 21.54
N VAL A 353 -21.29 -14.12 20.91
CA VAL A 353 -22.50 -13.29 20.97
C VAL A 353 -23.12 -13.23 22.39
N ARG A 354 -22.76 -14.16 23.29
CA ARG A 354 -23.30 -14.20 24.66
C ARG A 354 -22.45 -13.43 25.66
N THR A 355 -21.12 -13.49 25.48
CA THR A 355 -20.15 -12.91 26.44
C THR A 355 -19.48 -11.64 25.94
N GLY A 356 -19.49 -11.40 24.62
CA GLY A 356 -18.75 -10.32 23.98
C GLY A 356 -17.25 -10.60 23.80
N GLU A 357 -16.75 -11.76 24.26
CA GLU A 357 -15.35 -12.15 24.13
C GLU A 357 -14.92 -12.22 22.68
N VAL A 358 -13.74 -11.68 22.37
CA VAL A 358 -13.11 -11.79 21.06
C VAL A 358 -12.37 -13.13 20.98
N MET A 359 -12.90 -14.06 20.20
CA MET A 359 -12.34 -15.40 20.03
C MET A 359 -11.28 -15.47 18.91
N ALA A 360 -11.39 -14.62 17.92
CA ALA A 360 -10.37 -14.43 16.90
C ALA A 360 -10.36 -12.99 16.42
N LEU A 361 -9.18 -12.46 16.15
CA LEU A 361 -8.94 -11.14 15.56
C LEU A 361 -7.75 -11.28 14.59
N VAL A 362 -8.09 -11.51 13.32
CA VAL A 362 -7.11 -11.88 12.29
C VAL A 362 -6.97 -10.76 11.30
N THR A 363 -5.73 -10.40 11.00
CA THR A 363 -5.34 -9.56 9.87
C THR A 363 -4.47 -10.37 8.92
N TYR A 364 -4.68 -10.20 7.62
CA TYR A 364 -3.82 -10.73 6.56
C TYR A 364 -3.38 -9.58 5.66
N PRO A 365 -2.11 -9.47 5.27
CA PRO A 365 -1.00 -10.26 5.83
C PRO A 365 -0.69 -9.88 7.28
N SER A 366 0.22 -10.61 7.88
CA SER A 366 0.71 -10.38 9.23
C SER A 366 2.22 -10.61 9.27
N TYR A 367 2.81 -10.47 10.44
CA TYR A 367 4.26 -10.61 10.65
C TYR A 367 4.56 -11.60 11.78
N ASP A 368 5.79 -12.10 11.82
CA ASP A 368 6.27 -12.96 12.90
C ASP A 368 6.71 -12.09 14.09
N ASN A 369 5.95 -12.15 15.19
CA ASN A 369 6.24 -11.44 16.42
C ASN A 369 7.61 -11.79 17.02
N ASN A 370 8.12 -13.00 16.77
CA ASN A 370 9.43 -13.41 17.29
C ASN A 370 10.60 -12.74 16.52
N ARG A 371 10.34 -12.20 15.33
CA ARG A 371 11.35 -11.56 14.49
C ARG A 371 11.26 -10.04 14.45
N ILE A 372 10.22 -9.45 15.03
CA ILE A 372 9.93 -8.02 14.90
C ILE A 372 11.04 -7.11 15.45
N SER A 373 11.85 -7.63 16.38
CA SER A 373 13.02 -6.93 16.95
C SER A 373 14.26 -6.99 16.04
N ASP A 374 14.25 -7.81 14.99
CA ASP A 374 15.27 -7.84 13.96
C ASP A 374 15.12 -6.61 13.05
N PRO A 375 16.12 -5.69 12.99
CA PRO A 375 16.01 -4.46 12.22
C PRO A 375 15.86 -4.69 10.72
N GLU A 376 16.48 -5.74 10.17
CA GLU A 376 16.39 -6.08 8.75
C GLU A 376 14.99 -6.58 8.41
N TYR A 377 14.44 -7.49 9.22
CA TYR A 377 13.07 -7.96 9.06
C TYR A 377 12.05 -6.81 9.20
N PHE A 378 12.25 -5.92 10.18
CA PHE A 378 11.38 -4.76 10.35
C PHE A 378 11.44 -3.80 9.16
N ALA A 379 12.63 -3.58 8.58
CA ALA A 379 12.78 -2.79 7.37
C ALA A 379 12.07 -3.43 6.16
N GLN A 380 12.16 -4.76 6.00
CA GLN A 380 11.41 -5.50 4.98
C GLN A 380 9.90 -5.32 5.13
N LEU A 381 9.36 -5.43 6.35
CA LEU A 381 7.94 -5.23 6.62
C LEU A 381 7.45 -3.81 6.32
N ASN A 382 8.30 -2.79 6.56
CA ASN A 382 7.97 -1.40 6.24
C ASN A 382 7.99 -1.13 4.73
N ALA A 383 8.84 -1.83 3.98
CA ALA A 383 8.93 -1.71 2.53
C ALA A 383 7.86 -2.52 1.78
N ASP A 384 7.16 -3.43 2.47
CA ASP A 384 6.15 -4.31 1.87
C ASP A 384 4.86 -3.54 1.60
N GLN A 385 4.46 -3.49 0.32
CA GLN A 385 3.28 -2.76 -0.14
C GLN A 385 1.95 -3.36 0.35
N SER A 386 1.95 -4.61 0.79
CA SER A 386 0.79 -5.25 1.43
C SER A 386 0.54 -4.78 2.87
N LEU A 387 1.43 -3.92 3.42
CA LEU A 387 1.33 -3.28 4.74
C LEU A 387 1.12 -4.28 5.89
N PRO A 388 2.00 -5.28 6.09
CA PRO A 388 1.82 -6.34 7.09
C PRO A 388 1.81 -5.83 8.54
N LEU A 389 2.40 -4.66 8.81
CA LEU A 389 2.37 -4.02 10.14
C LEU A 389 0.99 -3.40 10.48
N ARG A 390 0.13 -3.19 9.47
CA ARG A 390 -1.20 -2.62 9.69
C ARG A 390 -2.18 -3.69 10.16
N ASN A 391 -2.80 -3.47 11.31
CA ASN A 391 -3.89 -4.33 11.78
C ASN A 391 -5.19 -3.98 11.05
N ASN A 392 -5.47 -4.65 9.94
CA ASN A 392 -6.67 -4.40 9.13
C ASN A 392 -7.98 -4.69 9.89
N ALA A 393 -7.95 -5.53 10.93
CA ALA A 393 -9.14 -5.83 11.72
C ALA A 393 -9.58 -4.65 12.62
N THR A 394 -8.65 -3.75 12.97
CA THR A 394 -8.92 -2.62 13.89
C THR A 394 -8.68 -1.24 13.27
N GLN A 395 -7.89 -1.15 12.20
CA GLN A 395 -7.42 0.11 11.64
C GLN A 395 -7.97 0.43 10.25
N THR A 396 -8.58 -0.56 9.56
CA THR A 396 -9.10 -0.32 8.21
C THR A 396 -10.52 0.22 8.27
N LEU A 397 -10.70 1.42 7.72
CA LEU A 397 -12.02 2.03 7.52
C LEU A 397 -12.55 1.61 6.15
N LYS A 398 -13.66 0.89 6.13
CA LYS A 398 -14.37 0.48 4.91
C LYS A 398 -15.85 0.80 5.04
N ALA A 399 -16.46 1.19 3.93
CA ALA A 399 -17.91 1.33 3.89
C ALA A 399 -18.56 -0.03 4.20
N PRO A 400 -19.49 -0.09 5.16
CA PRO A 400 -20.13 -1.35 5.57
C PRO A 400 -20.97 -1.99 4.47
N GLY A 401 -21.36 -1.23 3.45
CA GLY A 401 -22.20 -1.70 2.37
C GLY A 401 -23.55 -2.25 2.89
N SER A 402 -24.09 -3.32 2.22
CA SER A 402 -25.41 -3.88 2.56
C SER A 402 -25.52 -4.45 3.98
N THR A 403 -24.39 -4.62 4.70
CA THR A 403 -24.43 -5.03 6.11
C THR A 403 -24.97 -3.93 7.03
N PHE A 404 -25.04 -2.68 6.56
CA PHE A 404 -25.67 -1.57 7.28
C PHE A 404 -27.20 -1.55 7.16
N LYS A 405 -27.78 -2.21 6.17
CA LYS A 405 -29.23 -2.21 5.91
C LYS A 405 -30.10 -2.66 7.11
N PRO A 406 -29.75 -3.68 7.90
CA PRO A 406 -30.46 -4.00 9.13
C PRO A 406 -30.49 -2.84 10.14
N ILE A 407 -29.42 -2.05 10.24
CA ILE A 407 -29.39 -0.87 11.13
C ILE A 407 -30.37 0.21 10.60
N THR A 408 -30.35 0.48 9.29
CA THR A 408 -31.31 1.40 8.67
C THR A 408 -32.76 0.92 8.85
N ALA A 409 -33.00 -0.40 8.78
CA ALA A 409 -34.31 -0.98 9.01
C ALA A 409 -34.79 -0.77 10.46
N ILE A 410 -33.92 -0.99 11.45
CA ILE A 410 -34.22 -0.74 12.86
C ILE A 410 -34.53 0.73 13.08
N ALA A 411 -33.70 1.64 12.59
CA ALA A 411 -33.95 3.08 12.67
C ALA A 411 -35.29 3.46 12.04
N GLY A 412 -35.61 2.94 10.86
CA GLY A 412 -36.87 3.20 10.18
C GLY A 412 -38.11 2.74 10.96
N LEU A 413 -38.01 1.60 11.66
CA LEU A 413 -39.10 1.08 12.50
C LEU A 413 -39.22 1.87 13.82
N GLU A 414 -38.13 2.21 14.47
CA GLU A 414 -38.11 2.96 15.74
C GLU A 414 -38.59 4.42 15.55
N GLU A 415 -38.15 5.07 14.48
CA GLU A 415 -38.56 6.44 14.14
C GLU A 415 -39.96 6.50 13.46
N GLY A 416 -40.59 5.37 13.20
CA GLY A 416 -41.90 5.30 12.57
C GLY A 416 -41.92 5.72 11.08
N ALA A 417 -40.76 5.77 10.42
CA ALA A 417 -40.63 6.08 9.01
C ALA A 417 -41.19 4.97 8.10
N ILE A 418 -41.32 3.76 8.65
CA ILE A 418 -41.96 2.61 8.00
C ILE A 418 -42.56 1.69 9.05
N ARG A 419 -43.67 1.01 8.71
CA ARG A 419 -44.20 -0.09 9.54
C ARG A 419 -43.70 -1.43 9.02
N ILE A 420 -43.68 -2.44 9.88
CA ILE A 420 -43.16 -3.77 9.52
C ILE A 420 -43.95 -4.44 8.37
N ASP A 421 -45.25 -4.13 8.25
CA ASP A 421 -46.16 -4.64 7.23
C ASP A 421 -46.29 -3.72 5.99
N GLU A 422 -45.73 -2.52 6.06
CA GLU A 422 -45.76 -1.55 4.95
C GLU A 422 -44.82 -1.97 3.85
N THR A 423 -45.18 -1.70 2.60
CA THR A 423 -44.40 -2.05 1.42
C THR A 423 -43.90 -0.83 0.66
N ILE A 424 -42.66 -0.88 0.20
CA ILE A 424 -42.07 0.03 -0.77
C ILE A 424 -41.92 -0.73 -2.10
N ASN A 425 -42.36 -0.12 -3.21
CA ASN A 425 -42.35 -0.74 -4.51
C ASN A 425 -41.05 -0.44 -5.26
N CYS A 426 -40.13 -1.42 -5.31
CA CYS A 426 -38.88 -1.30 -6.05
C CYS A 426 -39.14 -1.32 -7.57
N THR A 427 -38.83 -0.22 -8.26
CA THR A 427 -38.92 -0.09 -9.73
C THR A 427 -37.59 -0.37 -10.45
N GLY A 428 -36.52 -0.66 -9.70
CA GLY A 428 -35.19 -0.94 -10.25
C GLY A 428 -34.22 0.24 -10.16
N GLU A 429 -34.68 1.47 -10.26
CA GLU A 429 -33.87 2.69 -10.14
C GLU A 429 -34.59 3.70 -9.24
N TYR A 430 -33.88 4.24 -8.25
CA TYR A 430 -34.35 5.25 -7.33
C TYR A 430 -33.97 6.64 -7.84
N GLU A 431 -34.92 7.36 -8.38
CA GLU A 431 -34.74 8.62 -9.13
C GLU A 431 -34.64 9.87 -8.24
N GLU A 432 -35.09 9.79 -6.96
CA GLU A 432 -35.03 10.93 -6.03
C GLU A 432 -33.60 11.27 -5.58
N ALA A 433 -32.64 10.36 -5.81
CA ALA A 433 -31.22 10.61 -5.57
C ALA A 433 -30.54 11.22 -6.83
N ASN A 434 -29.52 12.07 -6.59
CA ASN A 434 -28.72 12.62 -7.68
C ASN A 434 -27.20 12.30 -7.44
N PRO A 435 -26.58 11.42 -8.24
CA PRO A 435 -27.18 10.65 -9.34
C PRO A 435 -28.17 9.57 -8.87
N PRO A 436 -29.09 9.12 -9.75
CA PRO A 436 -30.03 8.05 -9.42
C PRO A 436 -29.35 6.76 -8.96
N ILE A 437 -29.94 6.07 -7.96
CA ILE A 437 -29.36 4.85 -7.39
C ILE A 437 -30.00 3.61 -8.01
N LYS A 438 -29.20 2.79 -8.66
CA LYS A 438 -29.66 1.53 -9.24
C LYS A 438 -29.71 0.41 -8.22
N CYS A 439 -30.83 -0.30 -8.20
CA CYS A 439 -30.90 -1.58 -7.51
C CYS A 439 -30.00 -2.60 -8.25
N TRP A 440 -29.40 -3.56 -7.53
CA TRP A 440 -28.55 -4.56 -8.16
C TRP A 440 -29.28 -5.41 -9.23
N LYS A 441 -30.64 -5.43 -9.18
CA LYS A 441 -31.48 -6.15 -10.14
C LYS A 441 -31.78 -5.35 -11.42
N TYR A 442 -31.40 -4.05 -11.47
CA TYR A 442 -31.60 -3.21 -12.64
C TYR A 442 -30.96 -3.83 -13.92
N PRO A 443 -31.64 -3.82 -15.11
CA PRO A 443 -32.88 -3.11 -15.42
C PRO A 443 -34.18 -3.81 -14.95
N GLY A 444 -34.12 -4.97 -14.31
CA GLY A 444 -35.24 -5.59 -13.61
C GLY A 444 -35.51 -4.90 -12.26
N PHE A 445 -36.56 -5.38 -11.57
CA PHE A 445 -36.99 -4.82 -10.29
C PHE A 445 -37.49 -5.94 -9.34
N HIS A 446 -37.62 -5.62 -8.05
CA HIS A 446 -38.17 -6.55 -7.06
C HIS A 446 -39.68 -6.46 -6.90
N GLY A 447 -40.30 -5.31 -7.26
CA GLY A 447 -41.69 -5.02 -6.95
C GLY A 447 -41.93 -4.63 -5.47
N PRO A 448 -43.13 -4.83 -4.92
CA PRO A 448 -43.44 -4.46 -3.54
C PRO A 448 -42.72 -5.35 -2.53
N LEU A 449 -41.96 -4.73 -1.64
CA LEU A 449 -41.22 -5.39 -0.54
C LEU A 449 -41.57 -4.71 0.79
N ASN A 450 -41.80 -5.46 1.84
CA ASN A 450 -41.77 -4.95 3.20
C ASN A 450 -40.34 -4.97 3.76
N VAL A 451 -40.12 -4.57 5.00
CA VAL A 451 -38.80 -4.51 5.66
C VAL A 451 -38.06 -5.84 5.57
N ILE A 452 -38.77 -6.97 5.82
CA ILE A 452 -38.18 -8.32 5.77
C ILE A 452 -37.72 -8.63 4.34
N GLY A 453 -38.59 -8.44 3.36
CA GLY A 453 -38.27 -8.64 1.95
C GLY A 453 -37.17 -7.70 1.45
N GLY A 454 -37.12 -6.47 1.96
CA GLY A 454 -36.04 -5.51 1.68
C GLY A 454 -34.67 -6.00 2.12
N ILE A 455 -34.59 -6.58 3.34
CA ILE A 455 -33.35 -7.18 3.88
C ILE A 455 -33.00 -8.47 3.14
N GLU A 456 -33.97 -9.40 3.00
CA GLU A 456 -33.78 -10.69 2.33
C GLU A 456 -33.23 -10.54 0.92
N ASN A 457 -33.77 -9.59 0.14
CA ASN A 457 -33.34 -9.30 -1.22
C ASN A 457 -32.20 -8.28 -1.30
N SER A 458 -31.73 -7.74 -0.18
CA SER A 458 -30.73 -6.66 -0.16
C SER A 458 -31.07 -5.52 -1.15
N CYS A 459 -32.33 -5.10 -1.18
CA CYS A 459 -32.84 -4.17 -2.19
C CYS A 459 -32.32 -2.75 -1.98
N ASN A 460 -31.49 -2.23 -2.91
CA ASN A 460 -30.96 -0.88 -2.79
C ASN A 460 -32.08 0.18 -2.88
N TYR A 461 -33.04 0.00 -3.77
CA TYR A 461 -34.18 0.92 -3.91
C TYR A 461 -34.94 1.07 -2.58
N PHE A 462 -35.30 -0.05 -1.94
CA PHE A 462 -36.02 -0.07 -0.67
C PHE A 462 -35.30 0.76 0.41
N PHE A 463 -33.98 0.53 0.56
CA PHE A 463 -33.21 1.22 1.58
C PHE A 463 -32.86 2.66 1.23
N SER A 464 -32.80 3.02 -0.05
CA SER A 464 -32.69 4.43 -0.46
C SER A 464 -33.94 5.22 -0.12
N GLU A 465 -35.11 4.66 -0.41
CA GLU A 465 -36.40 5.26 -0.04
C GLU A 465 -36.54 5.36 1.50
N LEU A 466 -36.20 4.31 2.24
CA LEU A 466 -36.29 4.33 3.69
C LEU A 466 -35.32 5.37 4.31
N ALA A 467 -34.11 5.46 3.79
CA ALA A 467 -33.14 6.48 4.22
C ALA A 467 -33.63 7.90 3.91
N HIS A 468 -34.25 8.09 2.74
CA HIS A 468 -34.88 9.38 2.40
C HIS A 468 -35.98 9.74 3.41
N ARG A 469 -36.91 8.83 3.70
CA ARG A 469 -37.96 9.07 4.71
C ARG A 469 -37.38 9.40 6.09
N LEU A 470 -36.30 8.75 6.50
CA LEU A 470 -35.60 9.04 7.76
C LEU A 470 -34.97 10.43 7.77
N SER A 471 -34.60 10.99 6.61
CA SER A 471 -34.01 12.32 6.49
C SER A 471 -35.03 13.47 6.46
N LEU A 472 -36.34 13.15 6.50
CA LEU A 472 -37.38 14.18 6.49
C LEU A 472 -37.83 14.57 7.91
N ASP A 473 -38.22 15.84 8.09
CA ASP A 473 -38.90 16.31 9.30
C ASP A 473 -40.38 15.92 9.29
N ALA A 474 -41.13 16.35 10.33
CA ALA A 474 -42.57 16.07 10.46
C ALA A 474 -43.40 16.75 9.35
N ASP A 475 -42.91 17.79 8.72
CA ASP A 475 -43.55 18.53 7.64
C ASP A 475 -43.11 17.99 6.24
N GLY A 476 -42.27 16.96 6.20
CA GLY A 476 -41.81 16.33 4.96
C GLY A 476 -40.67 17.07 4.26
N ASN A 477 -39.95 17.96 4.95
CA ASN A 477 -38.80 18.65 4.41
C ASN A 477 -37.52 17.94 4.83
N TYR A 478 -36.47 18.04 3.97
CA TYR A 478 -35.15 17.51 4.32
C TYR A 478 -34.58 18.19 5.56
N ASN A 479 -34.18 17.40 6.54
CA ASN A 479 -33.56 17.84 7.77
C ASN A 479 -32.09 17.37 7.82
N PRO A 480 -31.12 18.27 7.69
CA PRO A 480 -29.71 17.91 7.70
C PRO A 480 -29.20 17.40 9.08
N ASP A 481 -29.98 17.60 10.16
CA ASP A 481 -29.63 17.19 11.52
C ASP A 481 -30.19 15.80 11.90
N LYS A 482 -30.85 15.13 10.95
CA LYS A 482 -31.40 13.77 11.10
C LYS A 482 -30.53 12.67 10.40
#